data_a2de58baa4dcd015a15e89f10de29b38
#
_entry.id   a2de58baa4dcd015a15e89f10de29b38
#
_cell.length_a   1.000
_cell.length_b   1.000
_cell.length_c   1.000
_cell.angle_alpha   90.00
_cell.angle_beta   90.00
_cell.angle_gamma   90.00
#
_symmetry.space_group_name_H-M   'P 1'
#
loop_
_entity.id
_entity.type
_entity.pdbx_description
1 polymer ?
#
loop_
_entity_poly.entity_id
_entity_poly.type
_entity_poly.pdbx_seq_one_letter_code
_entity_poly.pdbx_strand_id
1 'polypeptide(L)'
;MRQSLALCLFIAGSLGAAAIGSRFMTGEWYAGIVKPSWNPPNWIFGPAWTLRYALMAVAAWRVWCRAGFGGARGPLGLFAGQLALNAVWSWLFFGRHRMDLAFIEILVLWAAIFATLLAFRRIDRPASWLPLPYLAWVAFAGVLNGTLWRLNAG
;
A
#
# COMPACT_ATOMS: atom_id res chain seq x y z
N MET A 1 4.47 18.53 21.63
CA MET A 1 3.09 18.75 21.14
C MET A 1 2.96 18.74 19.61
N ARG A 2 3.75 19.51 18.84
CA ARG A 2 3.67 19.52 17.35
C ARG A 2 4.03 18.15 16.70
N GLN A 3 5.03 17.43 17.20
CA GLN A 3 5.46 16.15 16.62
C GLN A 3 4.46 15.03 16.84
N SER A 4 3.85 14.95 18.04
CA SER A 4 2.81 13.95 18.35
C SER A 4 1.56 14.18 17.51
N LEU A 5 1.13 15.44 17.33
CA LEU A 5 0.00 15.78 16.47
C LEU A 5 0.28 15.38 15.01
N ALA A 6 1.49 15.66 14.51
CA ALA A 6 1.87 15.26 13.16
C ALA A 6 1.86 13.73 12.98
N LEU A 7 2.36 12.96 13.95
CA LEU A 7 2.27 11.50 13.91
C LEU A 7 0.82 11.02 13.82
N CYS A 8 -0.07 11.58 14.64
CA CYS A 8 -1.49 11.27 14.58
C CYS A 8 -2.10 11.58 13.20
N LEU A 9 -1.71 12.68 12.56
CA LEU A 9 -2.18 13.04 11.23
C LEU A 9 -1.67 12.07 10.15
N PHE A 10 -0.41 11.64 10.20
CA PHE A 10 0.13 10.63 9.28
C PHE A 10 -0.55 9.27 9.46
N ILE A 11 -0.81 8.86 10.71
CA ILE A 11 -1.56 7.64 11.02
C ILE A 11 -2.99 7.76 10.51
N ALA A 12 -3.68 8.85 10.81
CA ALA A 12 -5.07 9.07 10.39
C ALA A 12 -5.21 9.10 8.86
N GLY A 13 -4.27 9.76 8.15
CA GLY A 13 -4.23 9.76 6.68
C GLY A 13 -4.02 8.36 6.09
N SER A 14 -3.08 7.60 6.67
CA SER A 14 -2.81 6.23 6.24
C SER A 14 -4.00 5.29 6.51
N LEU A 15 -4.63 5.39 7.68
CA LEU A 15 -5.83 4.62 8.03
C LEU A 15 -7.05 5.06 7.21
N GLY A 16 -7.15 6.34 6.84
CA GLY A 16 -8.18 6.85 5.94
C GLY A 16 -8.08 6.19 4.55
N ALA A 17 -6.88 6.09 4.00
CA ALA A 17 -6.63 5.36 2.75
C ALA A 17 -6.98 3.86 2.88
N ALA A 18 -6.64 3.25 4.03
CA ALA A 18 -7.03 1.88 4.35
C ALA A 18 -8.55 1.69 4.38
N ALA A 19 -9.26 2.60 5.04
CA ALA A 19 -10.73 2.56 5.15
C ALA A 19 -11.43 2.70 3.79
N ILE A 20 -10.88 3.51 2.88
CA ILE A 20 -11.38 3.61 1.51
C ILE A 20 -11.17 2.28 0.78
N GLY A 21 -9.96 1.72 0.84
CA GLY A 21 -9.65 0.44 0.20
C GLY A 21 -10.49 -0.72 0.75
N SER A 22 -10.75 -0.75 2.06
CA SER A 22 -11.52 -1.82 2.71
C SER A 22 -13.00 -1.87 2.31
N ARG A 23 -13.56 -0.75 1.80
CA ARG A 23 -14.93 -0.72 1.27
C ARG A 23 -15.14 -1.64 0.07
N PHE A 24 -14.07 -1.98 -0.63
CA PHE A 24 -14.10 -2.82 -1.82
C PHE A 24 -13.62 -4.25 -1.54
N MET A 25 -13.22 -4.58 -0.29
CA MET A 25 -12.63 -5.89 0.03
C MET A 25 -13.67 -7.01 0.14
N THR A 26 -13.24 -8.18 -0.28
CA THR A 26 -13.80 -9.54 -0.04
C THR A 26 -15.32 -9.65 0.06
N GLY A 27 -15.99 -9.52 -1.10
CA GLY A 27 -17.40 -9.90 -1.26
C GLY A 27 -17.56 -11.33 -1.81
N GLU A 28 -18.79 -11.68 -2.12
CA GLU A 28 -19.18 -12.96 -2.73
C GLU A 28 -18.42 -13.24 -4.03
N TRP A 29 -18.12 -12.19 -4.81
CA TRP A 29 -17.33 -12.32 -6.03
C TRP A 29 -15.94 -12.91 -5.76
N TYR A 30 -15.21 -12.39 -4.77
CA TYR A 30 -13.87 -12.91 -4.43
C TYR A 30 -13.96 -14.34 -3.87
N ALA A 31 -15.04 -14.68 -3.19
CA ALA A 31 -15.26 -16.05 -2.70
C ALA A 31 -15.46 -17.04 -3.86
N GLY A 32 -16.11 -16.60 -4.96
CA GLY A 32 -16.46 -17.43 -6.11
C GLY A 32 -15.36 -17.63 -7.17
N ILE A 33 -14.32 -16.81 -7.19
CA ILE A 33 -13.24 -16.96 -8.19
C ILE A 33 -12.31 -18.14 -7.88
N VAL A 34 -11.72 -18.69 -8.95
CA VAL A 34 -10.72 -19.76 -8.84
C VAL A 34 -9.42 -19.20 -8.24
N LYS A 35 -8.92 -19.85 -7.18
CA LYS A 35 -7.74 -19.43 -6.44
C LYS A 35 -6.64 -20.48 -6.50
N PRO A 36 -5.36 -20.07 -6.53
CA PRO A 36 -4.26 -21.02 -6.40
C PRO A 36 -4.22 -21.64 -5.00
N SER A 37 -3.63 -22.84 -4.87
CA SER A 37 -3.50 -23.56 -3.59
C SER A 37 -2.73 -22.79 -2.51
N TRP A 38 -1.86 -21.87 -2.91
CA TRP A 38 -1.08 -21.00 -2.04
C TRP A 38 -1.74 -19.63 -1.74
N ASN A 39 -3.05 -19.47 -2.08
CA ASN A 39 -3.77 -18.25 -1.72
C ASN A 39 -3.82 -18.06 -0.20
N PRO A 40 -3.41 -16.88 0.32
CA PRO A 40 -3.43 -16.65 1.76
C PRO A 40 -4.84 -16.71 2.32
N PRO A 41 -5.02 -17.24 3.54
CA PRO A 41 -6.32 -17.16 4.21
C PRO A 41 -6.72 -15.71 4.48
N ASN A 42 -8.01 -15.44 4.38
CA ASN A 42 -8.56 -14.07 4.44
C ASN A 42 -8.20 -13.29 5.73
N TRP A 43 -8.03 -13.99 6.85
CA TRP A 43 -7.68 -13.34 8.12
C TRP A 43 -6.29 -12.68 8.14
N ILE A 44 -5.35 -13.12 7.28
CA ILE A 44 -3.99 -12.54 7.19
C ILE A 44 -4.04 -11.10 6.66
N PHE A 45 -5.00 -10.79 5.80
CA PHE A 45 -5.08 -9.47 5.18
C PHE A 45 -5.26 -8.35 6.21
N GLY A 46 -6.12 -8.50 7.22
CA GLY A 46 -6.37 -7.48 8.24
C GLY A 46 -5.10 -7.05 9.00
N PRO A 47 -4.41 -7.95 9.71
CA PRO A 47 -3.16 -7.64 10.41
C PRO A 47 -2.05 -7.12 9.48
N ALA A 48 -1.88 -7.71 8.30
CA ALA A 48 -0.88 -7.26 7.34
C ALA A 48 -1.13 -5.83 6.85
N TRP A 49 -2.40 -5.45 6.66
CA TRP A 49 -2.79 -4.10 6.27
C TRP A 49 -2.53 -3.09 7.40
N THR A 50 -2.94 -3.42 8.62
CA THR A 50 -2.76 -2.54 9.77
C THR A 50 -1.28 -2.26 10.04
N LEU A 51 -0.46 -3.32 10.06
CA LEU A 51 0.98 -3.19 10.32
C LEU A 51 1.67 -2.31 9.27
N ARG A 52 1.40 -2.54 7.97
CA ARG A 52 2.06 -1.75 6.91
C ARG A 52 1.67 -0.28 6.94
N TYR A 53 0.40 0.05 7.18
CA TYR A 53 -0.02 1.45 7.28
C TYR A 53 0.60 2.16 8.48
N ALA A 54 0.73 1.47 9.62
CA ALA A 54 1.43 1.99 10.79
C ALA A 54 2.92 2.24 10.48
N LEU A 55 3.61 1.29 9.88
CA LEU A 55 5.02 1.43 9.51
C LEU A 55 5.26 2.57 8.51
N MET A 56 4.39 2.69 7.52
CA MET A 56 4.48 3.78 6.54
C MET A 56 4.20 5.14 7.15
N ALA A 57 3.22 5.26 8.04
CA ALA A 57 2.93 6.51 8.75
C ALA A 57 4.12 6.94 9.61
N VAL A 58 4.73 6.01 10.34
CA VAL A 58 5.94 6.27 11.13
C VAL A 58 7.11 6.68 10.23
N ALA A 59 7.30 6.02 9.09
CA ALA A 59 8.36 6.38 8.13
C ALA A 59 8.19 7.82 7.61
N ALA A 60 6.98 8.18 7.17
CA ALA A 60 6.67 9.52 6.67
C ALA A 60 6.82 10.59 7.77
N TRP A 61 6.36 10.29 8.98
CA TRP A 61 6.54 11.17 10.14
C TRP A 61 8.02 11.41 10.46
N ARG A 62 8.86 10.37 10.46
CA ARG A 62 10.31 10.52 10.70
C ARG A 62 10.97 11.41 9.66
N VAL A 63 10.64 11.22 8.38
CA VAL A 63 11.14 12.05 7.27
C VAL A 63 10.71 13.49 7.45
N TRP A 64 9.44 13.72 7.82
CA TRP A 64 8.95 15.06 8.12
C TRP A 64 9.65 15.69 9.34
N CYS A 65 9.89 14.95 10.41
CA CYS A 65 10.61 15.44 11.58
C CYS A 65 12.02 15.92 11.25
N ARG A 66 12.67 15.27 10.26
CA ARG A 66 14.05 15.61 9.88
C ARG A 66 14.16 16.78 8.89
N ALA A 67 13.26 16.86 7.93
CA ALA A 67 13.38 17.80 6.82
C ALA A 67 12.25 18.84 6.75
N GLY A 68 11.21 18.71 7.59
CA GLY A 68 10.01 19.54 7.52
C GLY A 68 9.24 19.35 6.21
N PHE A 69 8.14 20.06 6.02
CA PHE A 69 7.40 20.00 4.75
C PHE A 69 8.20 20.57 3.57
N GLY A 70 9.01 21.62 3.79
CA GLY A 70 9.81 22.26 2.75
C GLY A 70 10.82 21.30 2.13
N GLY A 71 11.62 20.63 2.97
CA GLY A 71 12.67 19.69 2.52
C GLY A 71 12.15 18.31 2.14
N ALA A 72 10.95 17.92 2.59
CA ALA A 72 10.38 16.60 2.36
C ALA A 72 9.22 16.60 1.35
N ARG A 73 8.94 17.70 0.63
CA ARG A 73 7.79 17.79 -0.30
C ARG A 73 7.74 16.65 -1.32
N GLY A 74 8.85 16.38 -2.01
CA GLY A 74 8.93 15.31 -2.99
C GLY A 74 8.70 13.92 -2.38
N PRO A 75 9.48 13.53 -1.36
CA PRO A 75 9.30 12.25 -0.65
C PRO A 75 7.91 12.05 -0.05
N LEU A 76 7.31 13.08 0.56
CA LEU A 76 5.95 13.02 1.11
C LEU A 76 4.89 13.01 0.00
N GLY A 77 5.15 13.67 -1.15
CA GLY A 77 4.31 13.58 -2.33
C GLY A 77 4.27 12.15 -2.92
N LEU A 78 5.43 11.49 -3.01
CA LEU A 78 5.50 10.08 -3.41
C LEU A 78 4.76 9.17 -2.42
N PHE A 79 4.91 9.43 -1.12
CA PHE A 79 4.18 8.72 -0.08
C PHE A 79 2.65 8.87 -0.24
N ALA A 80 2.15 10.08 -0.46
CA ALA A 80 0.73 10.32 -0.70
C ALA A 80 0.25 9.66 -2.01
N GLY A 81 1.05 9.75 -3.07
CA GLY A 81 0.74 9.14 -4.36
C GLY A 81 0.60 7.64 -4.28
N GLN A 82 1.50 6.93 -3.59
CA GLN A 82 1.40 5.48 -3.44
C GLN A 82 0.22 5.05 -2.55
N LEU A 83 -0.22 5.88 -1.59
CA LEU A 83 -1.46 5.62 -0.84
C LEU A 83 -2.69 5.72 -1.75
N ALA A 84 -2.72 6.71 -2.65
CA ALA A 84 -3.79 6.85 -3.63
C ALA A 84 -3.82 5.67 -4.62
N LEU A 85 -2.65 5.26 -5.15
CA LEU A 85 -2.53 4.08 -6.01
C LEU A 85 -3.03 2.82 -5.31
N ASN A 86 -2.72 2.63 -4.03
CA ASN A 86 -3.22 1.48 -3.27
C ASN A 86 -4.75 1.43 -3.18
N ALA A 87 -5.40 2.59 -3.03
CA ALA A 87 -6.87 2.68 -3.06
C ALA A 87 -7.42 2.39 -4.47
N VAL A 88 -6.75 2.87 -5.52
CA VAL A 88 -7.10 2.60 -6.91
C VAL A 88 -6.99 1.10 -7.21
N TRP A 89 -5.93 0.42 -6.77
CA TRP A 89 -5.80 -1.02 -6.91
C TRP A 89 -6.98 -1.77 -6.29
N SER A 90 -7.34 -1.43 -5.06
CA SER A 90 -8.47 -2.07 -4.36
C SER A 90 -9.78 -1.88 -5.12
N TRP A 91 -10.00 -0.68 -5.65
CA TRP A 91 -11.17 -0.37 -6.47
C TRP A 91 -11.19 -1.15 -7.79
N LEU A 92 -10.06 -1.22 -8.51
CA LEU A 92 -9.96 -1.97 -9.76
C LEU A 92 -10.19 -3.47 -9.55
N PHE A 93 -9.52 -4.04 -8.55
CA PHE A 93 -9.55 -5.49 -8.31
C PHE A 93 -10.89 -5.94 -7.73
N PHE A 94 -11.32 -5.38 -6.59
CA PHE A 94 -12.52 -5.81 -5.88
C PHE A 94 -13.79 -5.05 -6.30
N GLY A 95 -13.67 -3.78 -6.70
CA GLY A 95 -14.83 -2.96 -7.05
C GLY A 95 -15.24 -3.08 -8.51
N ARG A 96 -14.26 -3.14 -9.43
CA ARG A 96 -14.52 -3.23 -10.87
C ARG A 96 -14.32 -4.63 -11.44
N HIS A 97 -13.78 -5.55 -10.64
CA HIS A 97 -13.45 -6.93 -11.03
C HIS A 97 -12.51 -7.00 -12.25
N ARG A 98 -11.69 -5.95 -12.46
CA ARG A 98 -10.75 -5.81 -13.57
C ARG A 98 -9.36 -6.23 -13.10
N MET A 99 -9.14 -7.56 -13.01
CA MET A 99 -7.88 -8.15 -12.59
C MET A 99 -6.71 -7.80 -13.52
N ASP A 100 -6.99 -7.60 -14.81
CA ASP A 100 -6.05 -7.17 -15.85
C ASP A 100 -5.49 -5.75 -15.57
N LEU A 101 -6.38 -4.79 -15.38
CA LEU A 101 -5.99 -3.41 -15.05
C LEU A 101 -5.36 -3.32 -13.66
N ALA A 102 -5.87 -4.06 -12.69
CA ALA A 102 -5.29 -4.15 -11.36
C ALA A 102 -3.87 -4.72 -11.39
N PHE A 103 -3.57 -5.65 -12.31
CA PHE A 103 -2.22 -6.19 -12.50
C PHE A 103 -1.24 -5.13 -13.01
N ILE A 104 -1.65 -4.30 -13.97
CA ILE A 104 -0.82 -3.19 -14.47
C ILE A 104 -0.62 -2.16 -13.36
N GLU A 105 -1.69 -1.82 -12.65
CA GLU A 105 -1.67 -0.82 -11.59
C GLU A 105 -0.76 -1.23 -10.42
N ILE A 106 -0.78 -2.50 -9.99
CA ILE A 106 0.06 -2.96 -8.87
C ILE A 106 1.56 -2.91 -9.19
N LEU A 107 1.96 -3.00 -10.47
CA LEU A 107 3.35 -2.79 -10.89
C LEU A 107 3.74 -1.32 -10.73
N VAL A 108 2.84 -0.40 -11.09
CA VAL A 108 3.04 1.05 -10.88
C VAL A 108 3.10 1.36 -9.39
N LEU A 109 2.21 0.79 -8.59
CA LEU A 109 2.21 0.91 -7.13
C LEU A 109 3.53 0.41 -6.53
N TRP A 110 4.02 -0.75 -6.96
CA TRP A 110 5.30 -1.30 -6.49
C TRP A 110 6.46 -0.34 -6.79
N ALA A 111 6.53 0.19 -8.01
CA ALA A 111 7.53 1.17 -8.40
C ALA A 111 7.44 2.47 -7.58
N ALA A 112 6.23 2.94 -7.27
CA ALA A 112 6.01 4.13 -6.45
C ALA A 112 6.46 3.92 -4.99
N ILE A 113 6.21 2.72 -4.41
CA ILE A 113 6.71 2.36 -3.07
C ILE A 113 8.24 2.33 -3.07
N PHE A 114 8.84 1.71 -4.08
CA PHE A 114 10.29 1.63 -4.22
C PHE A 114 10.92 3.03 -4.36
N ALA A 115 10.32 3.90 -5.18
CA ALA A 115 10.75 5.29 -5.31
C ALA A 115 10.62 6.07 -3.99
N THR A 116 9.54 5.84 -3.23
CA THR A 116 9.34 6.42 -1.88
C THR A 116 10.44 5.99 -0.93
N LEU A 117 10.80 4.70 -0.93
CA LEU A 117 11.88 4.15 -0.12
C LEU A 117 13.23 4.82 -0.44
N LEU A 118 13.56 4.96 -1.72
CA LEU A 118 14.80 5.63 -2.17
C LEU A 118 14.82 7.12 -1.79
N ALA A 119 13.68 7.80 -1.90
CA ALA A 119 13.54 9.19 -1.51
C ALA A 119 13.69 9.38 0.02
N PHE A 120 13.07 8.49 0.81
CA PHE A 120 13.20 8.51 2.27
C PHE A 120 14.62 8.22 2.72
N ARG A 121 15.35 7.30 2.05
CA ARG A 121 16.74 6.97 2.34
C ARG A 121 17.67 8.18 2.27
N ARG A 122 17.38 9.16 1.42
CA ARG A 122 18.17 10.40 1.27
C ARG A 122 18.02 11.34 2.47
N ILE A 123 16.93 11.22 3.23
CA ILE A 123 16.63 12.07 4.39
C ILE A 123 16.86 11.32 5.71
N ASP A 124 16.32 10.11 5.84
CA ASP A 124 16.43 9.28 7.03
C ASP A 124 16.55 7.80 6.63
N ARG A 125 17.77 7.24 6.74
CA ARG A 125 18.02 5.82 6.43
C ARG A 125 17.15 4.86 7.23
N PRO A 126 16.96 5.00 8.56
CA PRO A 126 16.06 4.13 9.31
C PRO A 126 14.60 4.19 8.81
N ALA A 127 14.12 5.37 8.41
CA ALA A 127 12.76 5.51 7.84
C ALA A 127 12.58 4.74 6.53
N SER A 128 13.65 4.56 5.74
CA SER A 128 13.59 3.82 4.48
C SER A 128 13.43 2.31 4.66
N TRP A 129 13.74 1.74 5.82
CA TRP A 129 13.58 0.32 6.08
C TRP A 129 12.15 -0.06 6.44
N LEU A 130 11.38 0.88 6.98
CA LEU A 130 10.01 0.65 7.44
C LEU A 130 9.04 0.25 6.30
N PRO A 131 9.15 0.77 5.06
CA PRO A 131 8.32 0.33 3.93
C PRO A 131 8.72 -1.01 3.31
N LEU A 132 9.84 -1.63 3.68
CA LEU A 132 10.31 -2.89 3.07
C LEU A 132 9.31 -4.05 3.19
N PRO A 133 8.69 -4.31 4.37
CA PRO A 133 7.68 -5.37 4.48
C PRO A 133 6.48 -5.11 3.55
N TYR A 134 6.14 -3.84 3.34
CA TYR A 134 5.08 -3.46 2.42
C TYR A 134 5.49 -3.69 0.95
N LEU A 135 6.71 -3.32 0.57
CA LEU A 135 7.24 -3.57 -0.78
C LEU A 135 7.23 -5.08 -1.10
N ALA A 136 7.67 -5.91 -0.15
CA ALA A 136 7.63 -7.37 -0.29
C ALA A 136 6.20 -7.90 -0.42
N TRP A 137 5.26 -7.37 0.39
CA TRP A 137 3.85 -7.76 0.32
C TRP A 137 3.23 -7.39 -1.03
N VAL A 138 3.51 -6.20 -1.58
CA VAL A 138 2.97 -5.77 -2.88
C VAL A 138 3.57 -6.60 -4.02
N ALA A 139 4.84 -7.00 -3.93
CA ALA A 139 5.43 -7.93 -4.88
C ALA A 139 4.70 -9.29 -4.87
N PHE A 140 4.46 -9.85 -3.69
CA PHE A 140 3.67 -11.07 -3.53
C PHE A 140 2.23 -10.90 -4.07
N ALA A 141 1.55 -9.81 -3.72
CA ALA A 141 0.20 -9.50 -4.20
C ALA A 141 0.16 -9.32 -5.73
N GLY A 142 1.21 -8.80 -6.35
CA GLY A 142 1.34 -8.71 -7.80
C GLY A 142 1.39 -10.09 -8.47
N VAL A 143 2.19 -11.00 -7.92
CA VAL A 143 2.24 -12.41 -8.38
C VAL A 143 0.88 -13.08 -8.20
N LEU A 144 0.24 -12.87 -7.06
CA LEU A 144 -1.10 -13.41 -6.78
C LEU A 144 -2.14 -12.85 -7.76
N ASN A 145 -2.17 -11.53 -7.98
CA ASN A 145 -3.08 -10.88 -8.92
C ASN A 145 -2.91 -11.43 -10.35
N GLY A 146 -1.68 -11.56 -10.84
CA GLY A 146 -1.40 -12.13 -12.15
C GLY A 146 -1.84 -13.59 -12.27
N THR A 147 -1.68 -14.37 -11.21
CA THR A 147 -2.12 -15.78 -11.16
C THR A 147 -3.66 -15.86 -11.15
N LEU A 148 -4.32 -15.06 -10.32
CA LEU A 148 -5.79 -14.99 -10.28
C LEU A 148 -6.36 -14.56 -11.63
N TRP A 149 -5.77 -13.55 -12.24
CA TRP A 149 -6.18 -13.13 -13.58
C TRP A 149 -6.08 -14.27 -14.59
N ARG A 150 -4.95 -14.97 -14.65
CA ARG A 150 -4.78 -16.10 -15.59
C ARG A 150 -5.75 -17.26 -15.34
N LEU A 151 -6.07 -17.56 -14.09
CA LEU A 151 -7.00 -18.64 -13.72
C LEU A 151 -8.46 -18.31 -14.02
N ASN A 152 -8.82 -17.02 -14.15
CA ASN A 152 -10.19 -16.54 -14.32
C ASN A 152 -10.39 -15.75 -15.62
N ALA A 153 -9.43 -15.77 -16.56
CA ALA A 153 -9.48 -15.07 -17.84
C ALA A 153 -10.17 -15.86 -18.96
N GLY A 154 -10.89 -16.96 -18.62
CA GLY A 154 -11.63 -17.82 -19.54
C GLY A 154 -13.08 -17.38 -19.72
#